data_1d7f56688eef53d55a748e773def1edf
#
_entry.id   1d7f56688eef53d55a748e773def1edf
#
_cell.length_a   1.000
_cell.length_b   1.000
_cell.length_c   1.000
_cell.angle_alpha   90.00
_cell.angle_beta   90.00
_cell.angle_gamma   90.00
#
_symmetry.space_group_name_H-M   'P 1'
#
loop_
_entity.id
_entity.type
_entity.pdbx_description
1 polymer ?
#
loop_
_entity_poly.entity_id
_entity_poly.type
_entity_poly.pdbx_seq_one_letter_code
_entity_poly.pdbx_strand_id
1 'polypeptide(L)'
;MRVIVNHNTTKFEARQIVEKRLDELQRQYGHYASDVQKDWQGDRLDFEVKARGFTGKGTVEITDSEVIIDGKLPLIAKPFESRIKSTLEQEATDMFRKA
;
A
#
# COMPACT_ATOMS: atom_id res chain seq x y z
N MET A 1 0.23 -0.15 11.97
CA MET A 1 0.29 -1.39 11.16
C MET A 1 1.47 -1.30 10.21
N ARG A 2 2.30 -2.31 10.18
CA ARG A 2 3.51 -2.33 9.35
C ARG A 2 3.66 -3.67 8.64
N VAL A 3 3.91 -3.61 7.33
CA VAL A 3 4.13 -4.79 6.49
C VAL A 3 5.46 -4.62 5.77
N ILE A 4 6.31 -5.64 5.81
CA ILE A 4 7.61 -5.64 5.14
C ILE A 4 7.68 -6.88 4.26
N VAL A 5 7.99 -6.70 2.97
CA VAL A 5 8.21 -7.81 2.05
C VAL A 5 9.47 -7.58 1.25
N ASN A 6 10.17 -8.67 0.91
CA ASN A 6 11.31 -8.62 0.00
C ASN A 6 10.81 -8.54 -1.43
N HIS A 7 11.35 -7.61 -2.22
CA HIS A 7 10.93 -7.48 -3.61
C HIS A 7 11.77 -8.29 -4.59
N ASN A 8 12.94 -8.73 -4.19
CA ASN A 8 13.82 -9.60 -5.00
C ASN A 8 14.16 -9.04 -6.40
N THR A 9 14.23 -7.73 -6.52
CA THR A 9 14.51 -7.05 -7.78
C THR A 9 15.28 -5.76 -7.49
N THR A 10 15.14 -4.73 -8.31
CA THR A 10 15.77 -3.42 -8.08
C THR A 10 14.75 -2.43 -7.52
N LYS A 11 15.25 -1.35 -6.91
CA LYS A 11 14.36 -0.25 -6.47
C LYS A 11 13.50 0.26 -7.61
N PHE A 12 14.12 0.44 -8.77
CA PHE A 12 13.42 0.98 -9.94
C PHE A 12 12.25 0.07 -10.35
N GLU A 13 12.52 -1.23 -10.50
CA GLU A 13 11.47 -2.18 -10.87
C GLU A 13 10.43 -2.34 -9.77
N ALA A 14 10.87 -2.38 -8.51
CA ALA A 14 9.95 -2.50 -7.38
C ALA A 14 8.99 -1.32 -7.34
N ARG A 15 9.47 -0.11 -7.59
CA ARG A 15 8.61 1.08 -7.65
C ARG A 15 7.58 0.97 -8.75
N GLN A 16 7.99 0.52 -9.94
CA GLN A 16 7.07 0.35 -11.07
C GLN A 16 5.99 -0.69 -10.77
N ILE A 17 6.37 -1.79 -10.15
CA ILE A 17 5.44 -2.84 -9.75
C ILE A 17 4.42 -2.31 -8.74
N VAL A 18 4.89 -1.57 -7.74
CA VAL A 18 4.01 -0.94 -6.73
C VAL A 18 3.06 0.03 -7.39
N GLU A 19 3.55 0.92 -8.24
CA GLU A 19 2.71 1.91 -8.93
C GLU A 19 1.62 1.23 -9.78
N LYS A 20 2.01 0.22 -10.53
CA LYS A 20 1.06 -0.53 -11.35
C LYS A 20 -0.03 -1.18 -10.52
N ARG A 21 0.37 -1.80 -9.41
CA ARG A 21 -0.61 -2.47 -8.54
C ARG A 21 -1.54 -1.48 -7.85
N LEU A 22 -1.01 -0.34 -7.43
CA LEU A 22 -1.84 0.72 -6.84
C LEU A 22 -2.86 1.26 -7.84
N ASP A 23 -2.46 1.44 -9.10
CA ASP A 23 -3.38 1.88 -10.16
C ASP A 23 -4.48 0.85 -10.40
N GLU A 24 -4.13 -0.44 -10.42
CA GLU A 24 -5.10 -1.52 -10.56
C GLU A 24 -6.09 -1.53 -9.40
N LEU A 25 -5.60 -1.40 -8.18
CA LEU A 25 -6.44 -1.36 -6.99
C LEU A 25 -7.36 -0.13 -6.99
N GLN A 26 -6.86 1.01 -7.44
CA GLN A 26 -7.66 2.22 -7.53
C GLN A 26 -8.79 2.07 -8.56
N ARG A 27 -8.53 1.44 -9.69
CA ARG A 27 -9.56 1.15 -10.69
C ARG A 27 -10.59 0.16 -10.15
N GLN A 28 -10.12 -0.85 -9.40
CA GLN A 28 -10.99 -1.93 -8.91
C GLN A 28 -11.86 -1.48 -7.73
N TYR A 29 -11.29 -0.70 -6.81
CA TYR A 29 -11.93 -0.32 -5.55
C TYR A 29 -12.17 1.17 -5.39
N GLY A 30 -11.81 1.99 -6.38
CA GLY A 30 -11.89 3.45 -6.25
C GLY A 30 -13.29 3.99 -6.01
N HIS A 31 -14.31 3.25 -6.42
CA HIS A 31 -15.69 3.66 -6.20
C HIS A 31 -16.11 3.59 -4.72
N TYR A 32 -15.35 2.91 -3.87
CA TYR A 32 -15.58 2.89 -2.43
C TYR A 32 -14.94 4.08 -1.71
N ALA A 33 -14.04 4.78 -2.37
CA ALA A 33 -13.32 5.91 -1.79
C ALA A 33 -13.86 7.22 -2.35
N SER A 34 -14.04 8.21 -1.47
CA SER A 34 -14.43 9.55 -1.88
C SER A 34 -13.24 10.36 -2.39
N ASP A 35 -12.03 10.04 -1.93
CA ASP A 35 -10.81 10.72 -2.35
C ASP A 35 -9.60 9.82 -2.09
N VAL A 36 -8.65 9.85 -3.03
CA VAL A 36 -7.38 9.13 -2.91
C VAL A 36 -6.27 10.10 -3.31
N GLN A 37 -5.33 10.34 -2.41
CA GLN A 37 -4.18 11.19 -2.68
C GLN A 37 -2.90 10.38 -2.57
N LYS A 38 -2.01 10.55 -3.54
CA LYS A 38 -0.72 9.88 -3.60
C LYS A 38 0.36 10.89 -3.94
N ASP A 39 1.46 10.85 -3.20
CA ASP A 39 2.58 11.75 -3.43
C ASP A 39 3.90 10.99 -3.26
N TRP A 40 4.66 10.88 -4.35
CA TRP A 40 5.99 10.27 -4.33
C TRP A 40 7.04 11.31 -3.99
N GLN A 41 7.88 10.97 -3.02
CA GLN A 41 9.06 11.75 -2.66
C GLN A 41 10.27 10.81 -2.68
N GLY A 42 10.97 10.78 -3.81
CA GLY A 42 12.04 9.80 -4.01
C GLY A 42 11.48 8.39 -4.01
N ASP A 43 11.98 7.55 -3.12
CA ASP A 43 11.58 6.15 -2.98
C ASP A 43 10.46 5.94 -1.97
N ARG A 44 9.83 7.01 -1.50
CA ARG A 44 8.74 6.95 -0.54
C ARG A 44 7.45 7.51 -1.13
N LEU A 45 6.39 6.76 -1.00
CA LEU A 45 5.04 7.20 -1.36
C LEU A 45 4.27 7.52 -0.08
N ASP A 46 3.74 8.73 0.01
CA ASP A 46 2.76 9.11 1.01
C ASP A 46 1.38 8.97 0.40
N PHE A 47 0.46 8.31 1.08
CA PHE A 47 -0.90 8.16 0.56
C PHE A 47 -1.94 8.44 1.65
N GLU A 48 -3.09 8.88 1.19
CA GLU A 48 -4.25 9.14 2.05
C GLU A 48 -5.50 8.72 1.29
N VAL A 49 -6.35 7.94 1.95
CA VAL A 49 -7.60 7.46 1.38
C VAL A 49 -8.75 7.88 2.29
N LYS A 50 -9.73 8.55 1.73
CA LYS A 50 -10.97 8.90 2.42
C LYS A 50 -12.10 8.06 1.90
N ALA A 51 -12.81 7.40 2.78
CA ALA A 51 -13.94 6.55 2.43
C ALA A 51 -14.99 6.62 3.53
N ARG A 52 -16.20 6.99 3.17
CA ARG A 52 -17.36 7.01 4.08
C ARG A 52 -17.10 7.80 5.37
N GLY A 53 -16.43 8.94 5.25
CA GLY A 53 -16.14 9.80 6.39
C GLY A 53 -14.93 9.38 7.21
N PHE A 54 -14.26 8.28 6.86
CA PHE A 54 -13.06 7.82 7.53
C PHE A 54 -11.84 8.11 6.67
N THR A 55 -10.69 8.31 7.32
CA THR A 55 -9.43 8.58 6.64
C THR A 55 -8.39 7.54 7.04
N GLY A 56 -7.81 6.90 6.06
CA GLY A 56 -6.64 6.04 6.22
C GLY A 56 -5.42 6.73 5.63
N LYS A 57 -4.32 6.74 6.36
CA LYS A 57 -3.05 7.32 5.91
C LYS A 57 -1.95 6.29 6.00
N GLY A 58 -0.96 6.43 5.13
CA GLY A 58 0.19 5.56 5.21
C GLY A 58 1.30 5.97 4.28
N THR A 59 2.38 5.18 4.36
CA THR A 59 3.55 5.34 3.52
C THR A 59 3.96 4.00 2.94
N VAL A 60 4.55 4.05 1.76
CA VAL A 60 5.23 2.91 1.15
C VAL A 60 6.66 3.35 0.87
N GLU A 61 7.62 2.68 1.49
CA GLU A 61 9.03 2.98 1.27
C GLU A 61 9.69 1.82 0.55
N ILE A 62 10.47 2.12 -0.49
CA ILE A 62 11.16 1.12 -1.28
C ILE A 62 12.65 1.23 -0.98
N THR A 63 13.23 0.15 -0.46
CA THR A 63 14.67 0.03 -0.23
C THR A 63 15.29 -0.84 -1.31
N ASP A 64 16.58 -1.08 -1.22
CA ASP A 64 17.26 -1.96 -2.18
C ASP A 64 16.72 -3.38 -2.20
N SER A 65 16.16 -3.84 -1.08
CA SER A 65 15.73 -5.23 -0.94
C SER A 65 14.26 -5.38 -0.52
N GLU A 66 13.65 -4.33 0.03
CA GLU A 66 12.34 -4.45 0.68
C GLU A 66 11.36 -3.37 0.25
N VAL A 67 10.09 -3.68 0.40
CA VAL A 67 9.01 -2.71 0.38
C VAL A 67 8.42 -2.68 1.79
N ILE A 68 8.38 -1.50 2.39
CA ILE A 68 7.91 -1.28 3.75
C ILE A 68 6.63 -0.45 3.69
N ILE A 69 5.54 -1.04 4.13
CA ILE A 69 4.24 -0.38 4.16
C ILE A 69 3.89 -0.08 5.60
N ASP A 70 3.70 1.21 5.91
CA ASP A 70 3.23 1.65 7.21
C ASP A 70 1.87 2.32 7.04
N GLY A 71 0.91 1.95 7.86
CA GLY A 71 -0.42 2.52 7.77
C GLY A 71 -1.00 2.85 9.13
N LYS A 72 -1.76 3.95 9.18
CA LYS A 72 -2.57 4.30 10.33
C LYS A 72 -4.03 4.10 9.96
N LEU A 73 -4.69 3.24 10.72
CA LEU A 73 -6.10 2.97 10.54
C LEU A 73 -6.94 3.86 11.47
N PRO A 74 -8.13 4.29 11.03
CA PRO A 74 -9.05 4.96 11.94
C PRO A 74 -9.45 4.00 13.05
N LEU A 75 -9.81 4.54 14.21
CA LEU A 75 -10.12 3.73 15.39
C LEU A 75 -11.20 2.68 15.13
N ILE A 76 -12.17 3.00 14.29
CA ILE A 76 -13.25 2.06 13.96
C ILE A 76 -12.75 0.81 13.23
N ALA A 77 -11.63 0.91 12.54
CA ALA A 77 -11.04 -0.22 11.80
C ALA A 77 -10.07 -1.04 12.66
N LYS A 78 -9.72 -0.58 13.84
CA LYS A 78 -8.76 -1.27 14.72
C LYS A 78 -9.10 -2.73 15.00
N PRO A 79 -10.36 -3.11 15.26
CA PRO A 79 -10.71 -4.51 15.46
C PRO A 79 -10.38 -5.42 14.27
N PHE A 80 -10.23 -4.84 13.08
CA PHE A 80 -9.96 -5.58 11.85
C PHE A 80 -8.49 -5.49 11.41
N GLU A 81 -7.63 -4.89 12.24
CA GLU A 81 -6.23 -4.63 11.87
C GLU A 81 -5.47 -5.88 11.47
N SER A 82 -5.62 -6.98 12.22
CA SER A 82 -4.94 -8.24 11.89
C SER A 82 -5.33 -8.77 10.52
N ARG A 83 -6.62 -8.69 10.21
CA ARG A 83 -7.15 -9.14 8.92
C ARG A 83 -6.66 -8.25 7.77
N ILE A 84 -6.66 -6.95 7.98
CA ILE A 84 -6.16 -5.98 7.01
C ILE A 84 -4.68 -6.22 6.77
N LYS A 85 -3.90 -6.41 7.83
CA LYS A 85 -2.48 -6.68 7.73
C LYS A 85 -2.21 -7.96 6.93
N SER A 86 -2.92 -9.04 7.23
CA SER A 86 -2.78 -10.31 6.50
C SER A 86 -3.09 -10.14 5.02
N THR A 87 -4.13 -9.40 4.69
CA THR A 87 -4.50 -9.13 3.30
C THR A 87 -3.42 -8.33 2.58
N LEU A 88 -2.87 -7.31 3.23
CA LEU A 88 -1.79 -6.51 2.66
C LEU A 88 -0.51 -7.31 2.47
N GLU A 89 -0.17 -8.17 3.42
CA GLU A 89 0.98 -9.06 3.28
C GLU A 89 0.82 -10.00 2.08
N GLN A 90 -0.37 -10.55 1.92
CA GLN A 90 -0.67 -11.45 0.80
C GLN A 90 -0.58 -10.71 -0.53
N GLU A 91 -1.19 -9.55 -0.63
CA GLU A 91 -1.16 -8.72 -1.83
C GLU A 91 0.26 -8.30 -2.20
N ALA A 92 1.04 -7.86 -1.23
CA ALA A 92 2.41 -7.44 -1.46
C ALA A 92 3.30 -8.61 -1.90
N THR A 93 3.14 -9.76 -1.26
CA THR A 93 3.88 -10.97 -1.63
C THR A 93 3.53 -11.41 -3.05
N ASP A 94 2.25 -11.45 -3.38
CA ASP A 94 1.78 -11.87 -4.70
C ASP A 94 2.25 -10.93 -5.81
N MET A 95 2.25 -9.63 -5.53
CA MET A 95 2.70 -8.60 -6.46
C MET A 95 4.11 -8.87 -6.98
N PHE A 96 5.02 -9.24 -6.09
CA PHE A 96 6.42 -9.49 -6.45
C PHE A 96 6.67 -10.92 -6.92
N ARG A 97 5.81 -11.84 -6.56
CA ARG A 97 5.91 -13.22 -7.06
C ARG A 97 5.58 -13.29 -8.55
N LYS A 98 4.64 -12.49 -9.01
CA LYS A 98 4.19 -12.48 -10.39
C LYS A 98 5.09 -11.66 -11.32
N ALA A 99 5.94 -10.86 -10.73
CA ALA A 99 6.91 -10.06 -11.47
C ALA A 99 8.19 -10.88 -11.72
#